data_827e95faca634f2d49dc0b55660011b1
#
_entry.id   827e95faca634f2d49dc0b55660011b1
#
_cell.length_a   1.000
_cell.length_b   1.000
_cell.length_c   1.000
_cell.angle_alpha   90.00
_cell.angle_beta   90.00
_cell.angle_gamma   90.00
#
_symmetry.space_group_name_H-M   'P 1'
#
loop_
_entity.id
_entity.type
_entity.pdbx_description
1 polymer ?
#
loop_
_entity_poly.entity_id
_entity_poly.type
_entity_poly.pdbx_seq_one_letter_code
_entity_poly.pdbx_strand_id
1 'polypeptide(L)'
;MKILKFIFFLSFILLITSCSDDNADATPFILSNENIVGTYNISELNIETKVTSTTDVAGVLIPFTVATSISNGDIFQFAFVLNSDGTFSASGQFVIETEVTPATGDVVTNEEILNNTNSGTYTLNSENAKITFVSSIGDFLEGTYNILLFNETTLSLNQEIEQLSGAITNEINTSISFIRE
;
A
#
# COMPACT_ATOMS: atom_id res chain seq x y z
N MET A 1 40.81 7.06 58.84
CA MET A 1 39.81 6.10 58.27
C MET A 1 38.44 6.65 58.02
N LYS A 2 37.99 7.76 58.58
CA LYS A 2 36.65 8.34 58.36
C LYS A 2 36.55 9.13 57.03
N ILE A 3 37.60 9.81 56.61
CA ILE A 3 37.65 10.63 55.38
C ILE A 3 37.62 9.77 54.13
N LEU A 4 38.26 8.59 54.14
CA LEU A 4 38.32 7.68 52.98
C LEU A 4 36.93 7.07 52.68
N LYS A 5 36.10 6.82 53.69
CA LYS A 5 34.72 6.34 53.54
C LYS A 5 33.81 7.40 52.96
N PHE A 6 34.04 8.67 53.27
CA PHE A 6 33.24 9.79 52.77
C PHE A 6 33.50 10.05 51.27
N ILE A 7 34.79 9.93 50.84
CA ILE A 7 35.18 10.06 49.43
C ILE A 7 34.56 8.92 48.58
N PHE A 8 34.55 7.70 49.14
CA PHE A 8 33.95 6.56 48.40
C PHE A 8 32.42 6.69 48.27
N PHE A 9 31.74 7.25 49.26
CA PHE A 9 30.29 7.49 49.23
C PHE A 9 29.91 8.63 48.26
N LEU A 10 30.74 9.68 48.19
CA LEU A 10 30.53 10.79 47.27
C LEU A 10 30.80 10.38 45.81
N SER A 11 31.77 9.47 45.57
CA SER A 11 32.02 8.91 44.24
C SER A 11 30.88 8.03 43.72
N PHE A 12 30.14 7.34 44.62
CA PHE A 12 29.00 6.48 44.23
C PHE A 12 27.76 7.29 43.87
N ILE A 13 27.58 8.47 44.43
CA ILE A 13 26.44 9.37 44.09
C ILE A 13 26.60 9.99 42.71
N LEU A 14 27.84 10.16 42.22
CA LEU A 14 28.08 10.74 40.89
C LEU A 14 27.86 9.75 39.72
N LEU A 15 27.67 8.44 40.01
CA LEU A 15 27.45 7.42 38.96
C LEU A 15 25.95 7.19 38.64
N ILE A 16 25.02 7.78 39.41
CA ILE A 16 23.58 7.57 39.15
C ILE A 16 22.91 8.76 38.49
N THR A 17 23.65 9.81 38.07
CA THR A 17 23.09 10.94 37.31
C THR A 17 23.35 10.91 35.82
N SER A 18 23.86 9.77 35.27
CA SER A 18 24.10 9.58 33.84
C SER A 18 23.05 8.64 33.23
N CYS A 19 21.79 8.83 33.55
CA CYS A 19 20.68 8.47 32.68
C CYS A 19 20.04 9.78 32.23
N SER A 20 20.61 10.43 31.26
CA SER A 20 19.81 11.25 30.37
C SER A 20 19.08 10.25 29.47
N ASP A 21 17.83 9.98 29.80
CA ASP A 21 16.88 9.52 28.81
C ASP A 21 16.78 10.62 27.74
N ASP A 22 17.70 10.58 26.78
CA ASP A 22 17.50 11.20 25.46
C ASP A 22 16.46 10.36 24.69
N ASN A 23 15.36 10.00 25.33
CA ASN A 23 14.11 9.83 24.67
C ASN A 23 13.62 11.24 24.31
N ALA A 24 14.29 11.88 23.35
CA ALA A 24 13.60 12.80 22.50
C ALA A 24 12.40 11.98 21.99
N ASP A 25 11.21 12.27 22.50
CA ASP A 25 9.97 11.72 21.97
C ASP A 25 10.02 11.96 20.46
N ALA A 26 10.39 10.91 19.71
CA ALA A 26 10.40 11.00 18.26
C ALA A 26 8.95 11.38 17.92
N THR A 27 8.75 12.59 17.40
CA THR A 27 7.42 13.04 17.01
C THR A 27 6.86 12.00 16.06
N PRO A 28 5.70 11.43 16.36
CA PRO A 28 5.16 10.37 15.55
C PRO A 28 5.04 10.87 14.11
N PHE A 29 5.48 10.04 13.14
CA PHE A 29 5.40 10.36 11.72
C PHE A 29 3.92 10.27 11.30
N ILE A 30 3.23 11.41 11.33
CA ILE A 30 1.80 11.50 11.10
C ILE A 30 1.50 11.60 9.60
N LEU A 31 0.40 11.00 9.17
CA LEU A 31 -0.11 11.15 7.82
C LEU A 31 -0.53 12.61 7.58
N SER A 32 0.19 13.30 6.71
CA SER A 32 -0.08 14.71 6.31
C SER A 32 0.35 14.95 4.88
N ASN A 33 -0.09 16.07 4.30
CA ASN A 33 0.32 16.46 2.95
C ASN A 33 1.83 16.70 2.83
N GLU A 34 2.49 17.16 3.89
CA GLU A 34 3.94 17.37 3.92
C GLU A 34 4.67 16.03 4.03
N ASN A 35 4.19 15.14 4.87
CA ASN A 35 4.88 13.89 5.16
C ASN A 35 4.70 12.83 4.07
N ILE A 36 3.61 12.88 3.29
CA ILE A 36 3.37 11.91 2.21
C ILE A 36 4.19 12.20 0.96
N VAL A 37 4.69 13.42 0.80
CA VAL A 37 5.56 13.82 -0.32
C VAL A 37 6.86 13.02 -0.31
N GLY A 38 7.27 12.47 -1.44
CA GLY A 38 8.51 11.72 -1.56
C GLY A 38 8.59 10.85 -2.79
N THR A 39 9.73 10.19 -2.92
CA THR A 39 9.97 9.15 -3.92
C THR A 39 9.82 7.79 -3.26
N TYR A 40 9.15 6.89 -3.96
CA TYR A 40 8.81 5.57 -3.48
C TYR A 40 9.09 4.52 -4.56
N ASN A 41 9.47 3.33 -4.13
CA ASN A 41 9.56 2.14 -4.99
C ASN A 41 8.47 1.15 -4.59
N ILE A 42 7.83 0.50 -5.56
CA ILE A 42 6.89 -0.59 -5.25
C ILE A 42 7.71 -1.75 -4.64
N SER A 43 7.21 -2.27 -3.53
CA SER A 43 7.75 -3.47 -2.87
C SER A 43 6.82 -4.66 -2.93
N GLU A 44 5.51 -4.41 -3.13
CA GLU A 44 4.50 -5.44 -3.22
C GLU A 44 3.32 -4.95 -4.06
N LEU A 45 2.79 -5.83 -4.89
CA LEU A 45 1.55 -5.63 -5.64
C LEU A 45 0.78 -6.95 -5.63
N ASN A 46 -0.45 -6.91 -5.16
CA ASN A 46 -1.39 -8.01 -5.23
C ASN A 46 -2.73 -7.51 -5.79
N ILE A 47 -3.30 -8.21 -6.75
CA ILE A 47 -4.62 -7.92 -7.30
C ILE A 47 -5.43 -9.21 -7.27
N GLU A 48 -6.51 -9.20 -6.51
CA GLU A 48 -7.46 -10.29 -6.47
C GLU A 48 -8.73 -9.89 -7.24
N THR A 49 -9.17 -10.74 -8.17
CA THR A 49 -10.41 -10.53 -8.89
C THR A 49 -11.32 -11.72 -8.74
N LYS A 50 -12.59 -11.46 -8.42
CA LYS A 50 -13.63 -12.47 -8.38
C LYS A 50 -14.73 -12.08 -9.36
N VAL A 51 -15.01 -12.97 -10.27
CA VAL A 51 -16.06 -12.82 -11.28
C VAL A 51 -17.25 -13.69 -10.88
N THR A 52 -18.39 -13.04 -10.67
CA THR A 52 -19.66 -13.72 -10.41
C THR A 52 -20.65 -13.44 -11.52
N SER A 53 -21.54 -14.39 -11.76
CA SER A 53 -22.67 -14.25 -12.67
C SER A 53 -23.94 -14.74 -12.00
N THR A 54 -25.11 -14.38 -12.56
CA THR A 54 -26.39 -14.85 -12.06
C THR A 54 -27.06 -15.73 -13.09
N THR A 55 -27.72 -16.80 -12.63
CA THR A 55 -28.62 -17.62 -13.45
C THR A 55 -30.03 -17.57 -12.89
N ASP A 56 -31.04 -17.55 -13.79
CA ASP A 56 -32.44 -17.62 -13.39
C ASP A 56 -32.85 -19.09 -13.18
N VAL A 57 -33.29 -19.42 -11.98
CA VAL A 57 -33.86 -20.73 -11.66
C VAL A 57 -35.28 -20.52 -11.12
N ALA A 58 -36.25 -20.78 -11.96
CA ALA A 58 -37.69 -20.63 -11.65
C ALA A 58 -38.08 -19.22 -11.15
N GLY A 59 -37.52 -18.15 -11.75
CA GLY A 59 -37.77 -16.76 -11.40
C GLY A 59 -36.94 -16.22 -10.25
N VAL A 60 -35.96 -17.00 -9.75
CA VAL A 60 -35.00 -16.58 -8.72
C VAL A 60 -33.61 -16.49 -9.32
N LEU A 61 -33.00 -15.28 -9.23
CA LEU A 61 -31.61 -15.08 -9.65
C LEU A 61 -30.65 -15.64 -8.60
N ILE A 62 -29.90 -16.66 -8.99
CA ILE A 62 -28.90 -17.32 -8.12
C ILE A 62 -27.51 -16.92 -8.58
N PRO A 63 -26.69 -16.25 -7.73
CA PRO A 63 -25.31 -15.92 -8.05
C PRO A 63 -24.41 -17.15 -7.97
N PHE A 64 -23.44 -17.24 -8.88
CA PHE A 64 -22.36 -18.25 -8.86
C PHE A 64 -21.04 -17.65 -9.32
N THR A 65 -19.93 -18.14 -8.77
CA THR A 65 -18.59 -17.72 -9.18
C THR A 65 -18.23 -18.34 -10.52
N VAL A 66 -17.83 -17.50 -11.46
CA VAL A 66 -17.36 -17.91 -12.80
C VAL A 66 -15.87 -18.19 -12.79
N ALA A 67 -15.11 -17.30 -12.17
CA ALA A 67 -13.66 -17.42 -12.02
C ALA A 67 -13.17 -16.57 -10.84
N THR A 68 -12.00 -16.92 -10.33
CA THR A 68 -11.17 -16.06 -9.49
C THR A 68 -9.80 -15.91 -10.11
N SER A 69 -9.14 -14.77 -9.94
CA SER A 69 -7.74 -14.61 -10.29
C SER A 69 -6.97 -13.92 -9.18
N ILE A 70 -5.71 -14.28 -9.05
CA ILE A 70 -4.74 -13.65 -8.17
C ILE A 70 -3.55 -13.26 -9.04
N SER A 71 -3.21 -11.97 -9.02
CA SER A 71 -2.06 -11.44 -9.74
C SER A 71 -1.07 -10.88 -8.73
N ASN A 72 0.17 -11.37 -8.76
CA ASN A 72 1.25 -10.93 -7.90
C ASN A 72 2.33 -10.25 -8.74
N GLY A 73 2.74 -9.06 -8.29
CA GLY A 73 3.86 -8.36 -8.89
C GLY A 73 5.19 -8.82 -8.32
N ASP A 74 6.24 -8.83 -9.16
CA ASP A 74 7.62 -9.14 -8.81
C ASP A 74 8.59 -8.30 -9.66
N ILE A 75 9.88 -8.30 -9.28
CA ILE A 75 10.99 -7.64 -10.01
C ILE A 75 10.66 -6.19 -10.36
N PHE A 76 10.30 -5.42 -9.33
CA PHE A 76 9.92 -4.02 -9.50
C PHE A 76 11.12 -3.14 -9.87
N GLN A 77 11.04 -2.49 -11.03
CA GLN A 77 11.90 -1.39 -11.47
C GLN A 77 10.99 -0.19 -11.73
N PHE A 78 10.36 0.31 -10.68
CA PHE A 78 9.25 1.22 -10.78
C PHE A 78 9.34 2.31 -9.71
N ALA A 79 9.45 3.57 -10.13
CA ALA A 79 9.48 4.73 -9.27
C ALA A 79 8.11 5.41 -9.23
N PHE A 80 7.68 5.77 -8.04
CA PHE A 80 6.46 6.52 -7.77
C PHE A 80 6.80 7.78 -6.97
N VAL A 81 6.41 8.94 -7.47
CA VAL A 81 6.72 10.24 -6.85
C VAL A 81 5.43 10.97 -6.52
N LEU A 82 5.31 11.41 -5.27
CA LEU A 82 4.28 12.33 -4.79
C LEU A 82 4.90 13.71 -4.58
N ASN A 83 4.42 14.72 -5.29
CA ASN A 83 4.93 16.08 -5.22
C ASN A 83 4.11 16.95 -4.26
N SER A 84 4.73 17.98 -3.70
CA SER A 84 4.10 18.92 -2.75
C SER A 84 3.00 19.78 -3.37
N ASP A 85 2.96 19.87 -4.70
CA ASP A 85 1.91 20.60 -5.43
C ASP A 85 0.65 19.76 -5.70
N GLY A 86 0.58 18.53 -5.16
CA GLY A 86 -0.54 17.62 -5.36
C GLY A 86 -0.50 16.85 -6.69
N THR A 87 0.63 16.90 -7.41
CA THR A 87 0.83 16.06 -8.60
C THR A 87 1.54 14.75 -8.25
N PHE A 88 1.35 13.73 -9.08
CA PHE A 88 2.10 12.48 -8.97
C PHE A 88 2.64 12.03 -10.33
N SER A 89 3.68 11.23 -10.29
CA SER A 89 4.18 10.49 -11.44
C SER A 89 4.63 9.10 -11.02
N ALA A 90 4.40 8.13 -11.88
CA ALA A 90 4.81 6.76 -11.69
C ALA A 90 5.29 6.19 -13.00
N SER A 91 6.46 5.57 -13.03
CA SER A 91 7.01 5.01 -14.26
C SER A 91 7.97 3.87 -13.99
N GLY A 92 7.98 2.92 -14.91
CA GLY A 92 8.89 1.77 -14.85
C GLY A 92 8.27 0.50 -15.37
N GLN A 93 8.86 -0.62 -14.96
CA GLN A 93 8.40 -1.95 -15.35
C GLN A 93 8.39 -2.88 -14.13
N PHE A 94 7.56 -3.89 -14.20
CA PHE A 94 7.52 -5.00 -13.26
C PHE A 94 6.99 -6.25 -13.94
N VAL A 95 7.29 -7.40 -13.36
CA VAL A 95 6.71 -8.68 -13.78
C VAL A 95 5.41 -8.87 -13.01
N ILE A 96 4.37 -9.37 -13.67
CA ILE A 96 3.15 -9.81 -13.00
C ILE A 96 2.87 -11.27 -13.34
N GLU A 97 2.69 -12.09 -12.32
CA GLU A 97 2.21 -13.46 -12.45
C GLU A 97 0.73 -13.50 -12.07
N THR A 98 -0.09 -13.99 -12.99
CA THR A 98 -1.54 -14.13 -12.79
C THR A 98 -1.94 -15.59 -12.81
N GLU A 99 -2.54 -16.06 -11.72
CA GLU A 99 -3.19 -17.35 -11.62
C GLU A 99 -4.71 -17.18 -11.76
N VAL A 100 -5.30 -17.85 -12.72
CA VAL A 100 -6.75 -17.86 -12.97
C VAL A 100 -7.31 -19.24 -12.61
N THR A 101 -8.24 -19.25 -11.67
CA THR A 101 -9.00 -20.44 -11.26
C THR A 101 -10.44 -20.32 -11.79
N PRO A 102 -10.80 -21.00 -12.89
CA PRO A 102 -12.17 -21.02 -13.39
C PRO A 102 -13.07 -21.90 -12.50
N ALA A 103 -14.39 -21.68 -12.58
CA ALA A 103 -15.37 -22.53 -11.88
C ALA A 103 -15.30 -24.00 -12.31
N THR A 104 -14.87 -24.26 -13.54
CA THR A 104 -14.65 -25.59 -14.10
C THR A 104 -13.41 -25.57 -15.00
N GLY A 105 -12.59 -26.61 -14.92
CA GLY A 105 -11.35 -26.72 -15.68
C GLY A 105 -10.10 -26.56 -14.81
N ASP A 106 -8.97 -26.50 -15.49
CA ASP A 106 -7.67 -26.41 -14.83
C ASP A 106 -7.30 -24.96 -14.51
N VAL A 107 -6.51 -24.77 -13.47
CA VAL A 107 -5.88 -23.49 -13.15
C VAL A 107 -4.88 -23.12 -14.25
N VAL A 108 -4.89 -21.86 -14.64
CA VAL A 108 -3.99 -21.32 -15.66
C VAL A 108 -3.13 -20.23 -15.05
N THR A 109 -1.81 -20.34 -15.19
CA THR A 109 -0.86 -19.32 -14.79
C THR A 109 -0.27 -18.63 -16.01
N ASN A 110 -0.18 -17.30 -15.97
CA ASN A 110 0.43 -16.47 -17.00
C ASN A 110 1.38 -15.46 -16.35
N GLU A 111 2.53 -15.25 -16.98
CA GLU A 111 3.52 -14.25 -16.53
C GLU A 111 3.74 -13.24 -17.67
N GLU A 112 3.76 -11.97 -17.35
CA GLU A 112 4.03 -10.89 -18.30
C GLU A 112 4.84 -9.76 -17.69
N ILE A 113 5.58 -9.03 -18.53
CA ILE A 113 6.28 -7.80 -18.16
C ILE A 113 5.38 -6.62 -18.49
N LEU A 114 4.98 -5.87 -17.46
CA LEU A 114 4.21 -4.65 -17.62
C LEU A 114 5.14 -3.43 -17.60
N ASN A 115 5.08 -2.64 -18.69
CA ASN A 115 5.67 -1.31 -18.73
C ASN A 115 4.57 -0.30 -18.44
N ASN A 116 4.76 0.51 -17.43
CA ASN A 116 3.75 1.45 -17.01
C ASN A 116 4.31 2.87 -16.92
N THR A 117 3.49 3.84 -17.34
CA THR A 117 3.72 5.27 -17.12
C THR A 117 2.38 5.88 -16.73
N ASN A 118 2.35 6.48 -15.56
CA ASN A 118 1.15 7.08 -15.01
C ASN A 118 1.50 8.44 -14.41
N SER A 119 0.64 9.44 -14.60
CA SER A 119 0.81 10.75 -13.98
C SER A 119 -0.53 11.46 -13.86
N GLY A 120 -0.62 12.39 -12.93
CA GLY A 120 -1.85 13.13 -12.68
C GLY A 120 -1.77 13.94 -11.40
N THR A 121 -2.91 14.06 -10.73
CA THR A 121 -3.03 14.75 -9.44
C THR A 121 -3.51 13.79 -8.35
N TYR A 122 -3.15 14.10 -7.11
CA TYR A 122 -3.68 13.37 -5.96
C TYR A 122 -4.27 14.32 -4.92
N THR A 123 -5.18 13.79 -4.13
CA THR A 123 -5.77 14.47 -2.97
C THR A 123 -5.71 13.52 -1.77
N LEU A 124 -5.11 14.00 -0.68
CA LEU A 124 -5.03 13.28 0.58
C LEU A 124 -6.16 13.71 1.52
N ASN A 125 -6.88 12.74 2.06
CA ASN A 125 -7.78 12.92 3.20
C ASN A 125 -7.17 12.18 4.40
N SER A 126 -6.36 12.91 5.20
CA SER A 126 -5.65 12.34 6.35
C SER A 126 -6.58 11.91 7.49
N GLU A 127 -7.75 12.54 7.65
CA GLU A 127 -8.72 12.19 8.68
C GLU A 127 -9.34 10.81 8.47
N ASN A 128 -9.57 10.44 7.21
CA ASN A 128 -10.16 9.16 6.83
C ASN A 128 -9.12 8.15 6.31
N ALA A 129 -7.83 8.50 6.36
CA ALA A 129 -6.72 7.72 5.82
C ALA A 129 -6.99 7.26 4.36
N LYS A 130 -7.32 8.22 3.49
CA LYS A 130 -7.60 7.96 2.07
C LYS A 130 -6.78 8.87 1.17
N ILE A 131 -6.37 8.33 0.04
CA ILE A 131 -5.74 9.08 -1.05
C ILE A 131 -6.50 8.80 -2.35
N THR A 132 -6.80 9.86 -3.09
CA THR A 132 -7.48 9.77 -4.40
C THR A 132 -6.53 10.23 -5.48
N PHE A 133 -6.34 9.40 -6.50
CA PHE A 133 -5.56 9.71 -7.70
C PHE A 133 -6.51 9.97 -8.87
N VAL A 134 -6.21 11.04 -9.62
CA VAL A 134 -6.88 11.37 -10.89
C VAL A 134 -5.79 11.40 -11.96
N SER A 135 -5.77 10.38 -12.79
CA SER A 135 -4.75 10.19 -13.82
C SER A 135 -5.01 11.07 -15.03
N SER A 136 -3.95 11.67 -15.56
CA SER A 136 -3.93 12.35 -16.86
C SER A 136 -3.30 11.48 -17.94
N ILE A 137 -2.41 10.57 -17.54
CA ILE A 137 -1.73 9.59 -18.37
C ILE A 137 -1.73 8.27 -17.61
N GLY A 138 -2.12 7.18 -18.28
CA GLY A 138 -2.23 5.84 -17.69
C GLY A 138 -3.40 5.73 -16.71
N ASP A 139 -3.60 4.53 -16.19
CA ASP A 139 -4.72 4.19 -15.29
C ASP A 139 -4.31 3.29 -14.10
N PHE A 140 -3.02 2.99 -13.97
CA PHE A 140 -2.49 2.07 -12.96
C PHE A 140 -2.85 2.47 -11.51
N LEU A 141 -2.88 3.77 -11.21
CA LEU A 141 -3.20 4.30 -9.88
C LEU A 141 -4.49 5.15 -9.89
N GLU A 142 -5.43 4.87 -10.78
CA GLU A 142 -6.68 5.63 -10.83
C GLU A 142 -7.61 5.29 -9.68
N GLY A 143 -8.27 6.31 -9.08
CA GLY A 143 -9.32 6.15 -8.09
C GLY A 143 -8.91 6.41 -6.64
N THR A 144 -9.75 5.97 -5.70
CA THR A 144 -9.56 6.22 -4.26
C THR A 144 -9.06 4.96 -3.56
N TYR A 145 -7.97 5.11 -2.84
CA TYR A 145 -7.33 4.06 -2.04
C TYR A 145 -7.47 4.37 -0.55
N ASN A 146 -7.66 3.33 0.26
CA ASN A 146 -7.47 3.40 1.70
C ASN A 146 -5.97 3.27 2.00
N ILE A 147 -5.45 4.08 2.92
CA ILE A 147 -4.08 3.98 3.40
C ILE A 147 -4.09 3.03 4.59
N LEU A 148 -3.55 1.83 4.40
CA LEU A 148 -3.51 0.79 5.44
C LEU A 148 -2.33 0.99 6.40
N LEU A 149 -1.20 1.48 5.88
CA LEU A 149 0.01 1.75 6.64
C LEU A 149 0.69 3.00 6.08
N PHE A 150 1.11 3.88 6.97
CA PHE A 150 1.96 5.01 6.65
C PHE A 150 2.95 5.26 7.78
N ASN A 151 4.22 5.25 7.46
CA ASN A 151 5.31 5.60 8.38
C ASN A 151 6.49 6.20 7.58
N GLU A 152 7.64 6.40 8.22
CA GLU A 152 8.83 7.00 7.59
C GLU A 152 9.32 6.24 6.37
N THR A 153 9.13 4.94 6.31
CA THR A 153 9.68 4.06 5.27
C THR A 153 8.64 3.44 4.36
N THR A 154 7.37 3.40 4.76
CA THR A 154 6.37 2.57 4.08
C THR A 154 5.07 3.33 3.86
N LEU A 155 4.50 3.16 2.68
CA LEU A 155 3.14 3.54 2.33
C LEU A 155 2.43 2.30 1.74
N SER A 156 1.37 1.80 2.40
CA SER A 156 0.57 0.70 1.88
C SER A 156 -0.85 1.17 1.58
N LEU A 157 -1.30 0.86 0.38
CA LEU A 157 -2.59 1.27 -0.18
C LEU A 157 -3.44 0.05 -0.51
N ASN A 158 -4.76 0.21 -0.36
CA ASN A 158 -5.74 -0.80 -0.77
C ASN A 158 -6.92 -0.12 -1.47
N GLN A 159 -7.41 -0.76 -2.54
CA GLN A 159 -8.61 -0.33 -3.25
C GLN A 159 -9.51 -1.53 -3.50
N GLU A 160 -10.80 -1.37 -3.22
CA GLU A 160 -11.85 -2.34 -3.54
C GLU A 160 -12.80 -1.71 -4.56
N ILE A 161 -13.01 -2.40 -5.68
CA ILE A 161 -13.87 -1.96 -6.76
C ILE A 161 -14.88 -3.06 -7.06
N GLU A 162 -16.15 -2.69 -7.17
CA GLU A 162 -17.20 -3.53 -7.72
C GLU A 162 -17.66 -2.96 -9.06
N GLN A 163 -17.61 -3.76 -10.11
CA GLN A 163 -18.06 -3.39 -11.45
C GLN A 163 -19.17 -4.31 -11.89
N LEU A 164 -20.35 -3.73 -12.15
CA LEU A 164 -21.51 -4.46 -12.64
C LEU A 164 -21.68 -4.26 -14.15
N SER A 165 -21.72 -5.36 -14.90
CA SER A 165 -21.95 -5.39 -16.35
C SER A 165 -23.01 -6.44 -16.71
N GLY A 166 -24.26 -6.04 -16.83
CA GLY A 166 -25.37 -6.96 -17.04
C GLY A 166 -25.57 -7.92 -15.86
N ALA A 167 -25.42 -9.22 -16.13
CA ALA A 167 -25.53 -10.27 -15.10
C ALA A 167 -24.16 -10.62 -14.46
N ILE A 168 -23.09 -9.91 -14.82
CA ILE A 168 -21.73 -10.18 -14.37
C ILE A 168 -21.33 -9.10 -13.37
N THR A 169 -20.81 -9.50 -12.22
CA THR A 169 -20.17 -8.65 -11.23
C THR A 169 -18.68 -9.02 -11.11
N ASN A 170 -17.81 -8.03 -11.26
CA ASN A 170 -16.38 -8.14 -10.97
C ASN A 170 -16.09 -7.43 -9.65
N GLU A 171 -15.64 -8.18 -8.66
CA GLU A 171 -15.10 -7.68 -7.41
C GLU A 171 -13.57 -7.68 -7.55
N ILE A 172 -12.93 -6.50 -7.47
CA ILE A 172 -11.49 -6.32 -7.62
C ILE A 172 -10.94 -5.73 -6.33
N ASN A 173 -9.97 -6.39 -5.75
CA ASN A 173 -9.24 -5.92 -4.57
C ASN A 173 -7.76 -5.76 -4.95
N THR A 174 -7.26 -4.53 -4.87
CA THR A 174 -5.87 -4.18 -5.19
C THR A 174 -5.15 -3.74 -3.92
N SER A 175 -4.03 -4.36 -3.62
CA SER A 175 -3.12 -3.98 -2.53
C SER A 175 -1.74 -3.65 -3.09
N ILE A 176 -1.22 -2.50 -2.72
CA ILE A 176 0.09 -2.01 -3.16
C ILE A 176 0.87 -1.52 -1.95
N SER A 177 2.11 -1.98 -1.79
CA SER A 177 3.03 -1.46 -0.79
C SER A 177 4.24 -0.80 -1.46
N PHE A 178 4.63 0.33 -0.90
CA PHE A 178 5.73 1.15 -1.37
C PHE A 178 6.74 1.35 -0.25
N ILE A 179 8.03 1.37 -0.61
CA ILE A 179 9.13 1.75 0.27
C ILE A 179 9.62 3.14 -0.16
N ARG A 180 9.74 4.04 0.80
CA ARG A 180 10.28 5.39 0.59
C ARG A 180 11.80 5.32 0.40
N GLU A 181 12.33 6.11 -0.56
CA GLU A 181 13.77 6.31 -0.76
C GLU A 181 14.40 7.26 0.27
#